data_ada2faf020e9d17fb9a5c44b0efe5372
#
_entry.id   ada2faf020e9d17fb9a5c44b0efe5372
#
_cell.length_a   1.000
_cell.length_b   1.000
_cell.length_c   1.000
_cell.angle_alpha   90.00
_cell.angle_beta   90.00
_cell.angle_gamma   90.00
#
_symmetry.space_group_name_H-M   'P 1'
#
loop_
_entity.id
_entity.type
_entity.pdbx_description
1 polymer ?
#
loop_
_entity_poly.entity_id
_entity_poly.type
_entity_poly.pdbx_seq_one_letter_code
_entity_poly.pdbx_strand_id
1 'polypeptide(L)'
;PTYIEAVKDAIMTKMIQSVALECGVKGGLRTDLKEREFYFYKESWKEGTSIYFGLDKGKVYYAIKTKESLDGKAKPEIYLEHLFEEGIDAFDPYGYGYICEYDWLTNNHIWVEMADGSFAKKYIIPSVKKILEFVECDEMLKSKLEERNENV
;
A
#
# COMPACT_ATOMS: atom_id res chain seq x y z
N PRO A 1 -11.19 -16.88 14.89
CA PRO A 1 -10.06 -16.04 15.29
C PRO A 1 -10.03 -15.85 16.80
N THR A 2 -8.84 -15.73 17.34
CA THR A 2 -8.66 -15.44 18.76
C THR A 2 -9.09 -14.00 19.07
N TYR A 3 -9.27 -13.69 20.35
CA TYR A 3 -9.55 -12.32 20.79
C TYR A 3 -8.44 -11.37 20.35
N ILE A 4 -7.16 -11.79 20.46
CA ILE A 4 -6.01 -10.98 20.04
C ILE A 4 -6.05 -10.69 18.54
N GLU A 5 -6.39 -11.69 17.72
CA GLU A 5 -6.52 -11.52 16.28
C GLU A 5 -7.63 -10.52 15.93
N ALA A 6 -8.76 -10.58 16.59
CA ALA A 6 -9.87 -9.66 16.39
C ALA A 6 -9.49 -8.22 16.78
N VAL A 7 -8.73 -8.05 17.87
CA VAL A 7 -8.25 -6.73 18.30
C VAL A 7 -7.27 -6.15 17.28
N LYS A 8 -6.35 -6.95 16.79
CA LYS A 8 -5.39 -6.52 15.76
C LYS A 8 -6.09 -6.09 14.47
N ASP A 9 -7.07 -6.85 14.02
CA ASP A 9 -7.86 -6.50 12.85
C ASP A 9 -8.60 -5.18 13.06
N ALA A 10 -9.18 -4.98 14.23
CA ALA A 10 -9.88 -3.74 14.55
C ALA A 10 -8.94 -2.52 14.58
N ILE A 11 -7.77 -2.66 15.18
CA ILE A 11 -6.75 -1.60 15.21
C ILE A 11 -6.35 -1.22 13.79
N MET A 12 -6.00 -2.19 12.97
CA MET A 12 -5.54 -1.95 11.61
C MET A 12 -6.66 -1.35 10.73
N THR A 13 -7.88 -1.87 10.85
CA THR A 13 -9.03 -1.35 10.11
C THR A 13 -9.30 0.12 10.45
N LYS A 14 -9.24 0.47 11.73
CA LYS A 14 -9.44 1.86 12.16
C LYS A 14 -8.35 2.78 11.62
N MET A 15 -7.10 2.32 11.63
CA MET A 15 -5.98 3.07 11.04
C MET A 15 -6.21 3.29 9.54
N ILE A 16 -6.58 2.25 8.81
CA ILE A 16 -6.85 2.32 7.37
C ILE A 16 -7.96 3.34 7.07
N GLN A 17 -9.06 3.29 7.82
CA GLN A 17 -10.17 4.23 7.66
C GLN A 17 -9.73 5.67 7.89
N SER A 18 -8.91 5.91 8.90
CA SER A 18 -8.37 7.23 9.21
C SER A 18 -7.48 7.77 8.08
N VAL A 19 -6.58 6.93 7.56
CA VAL A 19 -5.71 7.30 6.45
C VAL A 19 -6.52 7.57 5.18
N ALA A 20 -7.48 6.70 4.87
CA ALA A 20 -8.33 6.83 3.69
C ALA A 20 -9.10 8.16 3.72
N LEU A 21 -9.66 8.51 4.86
CA LEU A 21 -10.37 9.78 5.03
C LEU A 21 -9.44 10.98 4.86
N GLU A 22 -8.29 10.96 5.50
CA GLU A 22 -7.29 12.03 5.41
C GLU A 22 -6.79 12.25 3.99
N CYS A 23 -6.56 11.17 3.24
CA CYS A 23 -5.98 11.22 1.89
C CYS A 23 -7.02 11.26 0.77
N GLY A 24 -8.31 11.16 1.09
CA GLY A 24 -9.36 11.19 0.08
C GLY A 24 -9.37 9.97 -0.83
N VAL A 25 -9.08 8.79 -0.30
CA VAL A 25 -9.01 7.52 -1.04
C VAL A 25 -9.84 6.45 -0.34
N LYS A 26 -9.95 5.30 -0.97
CA LYS A 26 -10.50 4.09 -0.37
C LYS A 26 -9.37 3.26 0.21
N GLY A 27 -9.66 2.39 1.15
CA GLY A 27 -8.66 1.51 1.75
C GLY A 27 -9.26 0.18 2.15
N GLY A 28 -8.41 -0.82 2.29
CA GLY A 28 -8.83 -2.16 2.69
C GLY A 28 -7.71 -2.93 3.37
N LEU A 29 -8.13 -3.91 4.15
CA LEU A 29 -7.26 -4.85 4.85
C LEU A 29 -7.28 -6.18 4.10
N ARG A 30 -6.10 -6.69 3.77
CA ARG A 30 -5.96 -8.02 3.18
C ARG A 30 -5.77 -9.04 4.28
N THR A 31 -6.78 -9.87 4.52
CA THR A 31 -6.82 -10.84 5.61
C THR A 31 -6.57 -12.28 5.19
N ASP A 32 -6.46 -12.54 3.89
CA ASP A 32 -6.11 -13.87 3.37
C ASP A 32 -4.65 -14.23 3.62
N LEU A 33 -3.85 -13.26 4.04
CA LEU A 33 -2.47 -13.45 4.47
C LEU A 33 -2.39 -13.38 5.99
N LYS A 34 -1.61 -14.27 6.57
CA LYS A 34 -1.36 -14.31 8.01
C LYS A 34 -0.77 -13.01 8.54
N GLU A 35 0.00 -12.33 7.72
CA GLU A 35 0.74 -11.10 8.06
C GLU A 35 -0.14 -9.86 8.16
N ARG A 36 -1.33 -9.87 7.60
CA ARG A 36 -2.21 -8.70 7.47
C ARG A 36 -1.53 -7.56 6.71
N GLU A 37 -1.75 -7.51 5.41
CA GLU A 37 -1.30 -6.41 4.57
C GLU A 37 -2.46 -5.48 4.27
N PHE A 38 -2.20 -4.24 3.87
CA PHE A 38 -3.27 -3.28 3.61
C PHE A 38 -2.93 -2.40 2.41
N TYR A 39 -3.95 -1.73 1.88
CA TYR A 39 -3.82 -1.00 0.62
C TYR A 39 -4.80 0.17 0.55
N PHE A 40 -4.46 1.12 -0.34
CA PHE A 40 -5.28 2.29 -0.64
C PHE A 40 -5.38 2.47 -2.14
N TYR A 41 -6.51 3.00 -2.61
CA TYR A 41 -6.73 3.18 -4.05
C TYR A 41 -7.73 4.28 -4.33
N LYS A 42 -7.65 4.86 -5.53
CA LYS A 42 -8.70 5.71 -6.07
C LYS A 42 -9.70 4.85 -6.83
N GLU A 43 -10.98 5.21 -6.77
CA GLU A 43 -12.03 4.49 -7.51
C GLU A 43 -11.80 4.53 -9.02
N SER A 44 -11.11 5.56 -9.52
CA SER A 44 -10.76 5.69 -10.94
C SER A 44 -9.65 4.74 -11.39
N TRP A 45 -8.96 4.10 -10.46
CA TRP A 45 -7.88 3.18 -10.82
C TRP A 45 -8.44 1.83 -11.27
N LYS A 46 -7.65 1.13 -12.08
CA LYS A 46 -7.96 -0.25 -12.50
C LYS A 46 -8.21 -1.11 -11.29
N GLU A 47 -9.13 -2.07 -11.44
CA GLU A 47 -9.38 -3.07 -10.41
C GLU A 47 -8.06 -3.75 -10.01
N GLY A 48 -7.82 -3.84 -8.72
CA GLY A 48 -6.60 -4.46 -8.18
C GLY A 48 -5.38 -3.55 -8.14
N THR A 49 -5.48 -2.34 -8.67
CA THR A 49 -4.40 -1.34 -8.58
C THR A 49 -4.49 -0.60 -7.26
N SER A 50 -3.39 -0.54 -6.54
CA SER A 50 -3.38 0.07 -5.21
C SER A 50 -2.00 0.56 -4.79
N ILE A 51 -1.99 1.44 -3.80
CA ILE A 51 -0.81 1.73 -2.99
C ILE A 51 -0.82 0.68 -1.88
N TYR A 52 0.18 -0.17 -1.86
CA TYR A 52 0.19 -1.39 -1.05
C TYR A 52 1.26 -1.33 0.02
N PHE A 53 0.89 -1.76 1.22
CA PHE A 53 1.79 -1.85 2.37
C PHE A 53 1.82 -3.29 2.85
N GLY A 54 3.01 -3.85 2.91
CA GLY A 54 3.19 -5.25 3.29
C GLY A 54 4.51 -5.46 4.02
N LEU A 55 4.85 -6.72 4.20
CA LEU A 55 6.04 -7.12 4.94
C LEU A 55 7.03 -7.82 4.04
N ASP A 56 8.28 -7.44 4.17
CA ASP A 56 9.39 -8.06 3.46
C ASP A 56 10.66 -8.00 4.31
N LYS A 57 11.27 -9.16 4.55
CA LYS A 57 12.55 -9.27 5.30
C LYS A 57 12.53 -8.57 6.66
N GLY A 58 11.41 -8.66 7.37
CA GLY A 58 11.27 -8.06 8.69
C GLY A 58 11.03 -6.55 8.67
N LYS A 59 10.74 -5.98 7.52
CA LYS A 59 10.49 -4.54 7.33
C LYS A 59 9.13 -4.31 6.71
N VAL A 60 8.60 -3.11 6.89
CA VAL A 60 7.38 -2.70 6.18
C VAL A 60 7.77 -2.06 4.86
N TYR A 61 7.29 -2.63 3.76
CA TYR A 61 7.51 -2.08 2.43
C TYR A 61 6.24 -1.44 1.88
N TYR A 62 6.39 -0.63 0.85
CA TYR A 62 5.28 -0.07 0.11
C TYR A 62 5.60 -0.05 -1.40
N ALA A 63 4.56 -0.13 -2.20
CA ALA A 63 4.68 -0.20 -3.66
C ALA A 63 3.35 0.18 -4.31
N ILE A 64 3.37 0.34 -5.62
CA ILE A 64 2.15 0.37 -6.41
C ILE A 64 1.95 -1.05 -6.95
N LYS A 65 0.89 -1.71 -6.52
CA LYS A 65 0.55 -3.06 -6.96
C LYS A 65 -0.54 -3.03 -8.02
N THR A 66 -0.53 -4.03 -8.87
CA THR A 66 -1.60 -4.29 -9.84
C THR A 66 -2.20 -5.65 -9.52
N LYS A 67 -3.31 -6.00 -10.17
CA LYS A 67 -3.94 -7.30 -10.00
C LYS A 67 -2.96 -8.44 -10.32
N GLU A 68 -2.21 -8.30 -11.40
CA GLU A 68 -1.23 -9.30 -11.83
C GLU A 68 -0.03 -9.37 -10.88
N SER A 69 0.40 -8.23 -10.35
CA SER A 69 1.57 -8.19 -9.47
C SER A 69 1.33 -8.85 -8.12
N LEU A 70 0.10 -8.88 -7.63
CA LEU A 70 -0.22 -9.57 -6.39
C LEU A 70 0.06 -11.07 -6.50
N ASP A 71 -0.03 -11.62 -7.70
CA ASP A 71 0.26 -13.03 -7.99
C ASP A 71 1.68 -13.24 -8.54
N GLY A 72 2.49 -12.21 -8.59
CA GLY A 72 3.85 -12.28 -9.14
C GLY A 72 3.89 -12.52 -10.64
N LYS A 73 2.86 -12.09 -11.37
CA LYS A 73 2.69 -12.30 -12.80
C LYS A 73 2.73 -11.03 -13.64
N ALA A 74 3.00 -9.89 -13.02
CA ALA A 74 3.07 -8.64 -13.75
C ALA A 74 4.33 -8.57 -14.60
N LYS A 75 4.21 -7.91 -15.76
CA LYS A 75 5.38 -7.48 -16.50
C LYS A 75 5.91 -6.21 -15.84
N PRO A 76 7.23 -6.07 -15.68
CA PRO A 76 7.80 -4.81 -15.23
C PRO A 76 7.32 -3.67 -16.12
N GLU A 77 6.84 -2.59 -15.50
CA GLU A 77 6.33 -1.44 -16.22
C GLU A 77 7.39 -0.35 -16.33
N ILE A 78 7.33 0.61 -15.43
CA ILE A 78 8.29 1.73 -15.39
C ILE A 78 8.83 1.81 -13.97
N TYR A 79 10.16 1.77 -13.83
CA TYR A 79 10.77 1.96 -12.52
C TYR A 79 10.64 3.43 -12.09
N LEU A 80 9.87 3.64 -11.03
CA LEU A 80 9.65 4.97 -10.48
C LEU A 80 10.74 5.27 -9.43
N GLU A 81 11.95 5.50 -9.90
CA GLU A 81 13.13 5.68 -9.04
C GLU A 81 13.04 6.88 -8.09
N HIS A 82 12.16 7.85 -8.40
CA HIS A 82 11.94 9.00 -7.53
C HIS A 82 10.97 8.71 -6.38
N LEU A 83 10.26 7.59 -6.45
CA LEU A 83 9.35 7.15 -5.40
C LEU A 83 9.90 5.97 -4.60
N PHE A 84 10.61 5.08 -5.25
CA PHE A 84 10.98 3.78 -4.69
C PHE A 84 12.49 3.55 -4.82
N GLU A 85 13.11 3.08 -3.75
CA GLU A 85 14.55 2.83 -3.69
C GLU A 85 14.96 1.51 -4.33
N GLU A 86 14.05 0.54 -4.36
CA GLU A 86 14.33 -0.81 -4.86
C GLU A 86 13.79 -1.00 -6.28
N GLY A 87 14.38 -1.94 -6.99
CA GLY A 87 14.08 -2.17 -8.41
C GLY A 87 12.75 -2.84 -8.69
N ILE A 88 12.50 -3.08 -9.97
CA ILE A 88 11.25 -3.66 -10.46
C ILE A 88 11.36 -5.16 -10.65
N ASP A 89 10.24 -5.86 -10.46
CA ASP A 89 10.10 -7.28 -10.72
C ASP A 89 8.62 -7.63 -10.97
N ALA A 90 8.30 -8.91 -11.04
CA ALA A 90 6.93 -9.36 -11.31
C ALA A 90 5.95 -9.10 -10.17
N PHE A 91 6.44 -8.88 -8.94
CA PHE A 91 5.63 -8.50 -7.78
C PHE A 91 5.54 -6.98 -7.62
N ASP A 92 6.49 -6.25 -8.15
CA ASP A 92 6.59 -4.79 -8.00
C ASP A 92 6.95 -4.14 -9.34
N PRO A 93 5.96 -4.01 -10.23
CA PRO A 93 6.22 -3.55 -11.61
C PRO A 93 6.62 -2.09 -11.72
N TYR A 94 6.49 -1.32 -10.64
CA TYR A 94 6.90 0.09 -10.57
C TYR A 94 8.04 0.34 -9.59
N GLY A 95 8.55 -0.72 -8.95
CA GLY A 95 9.51 -0.63 -7.86
C GLY A 95 8.84 -0.67 -6.50
N TYR A 96 9.64 -0.69 -5.45
CA TYR A 96 9.15 -0.68 -4.07
C TYR A 96 10.18 -0.01 -3.16
N GLY A 97 9.74 0.35 -1.96
CA GLY A 97 10.61 0.92 -0.93
C GLY A 97 10.22 0.44 0.45
N TYR A 98 11.03 0.80 1.43
CA TYR A 98 10.78 0.47 2.83
C TYR A 98 10.45 1.75 3.59
N ILE A 99 9.42 1.70 4.45
CA ILE A 99 9.04 2.85 5.26
C ILE A 99 9.63 2.79 6.67
N CYS A 100 10.01 1.60 7.14
CA CYS A 100 10.69 1.43 8.41
C CYS A 100 11.45 0.11 8.44
N GLU A 101 12.41 -0.01 9.36
CA GLU A 101 13.34 -1.13 9.45
C GLU A 101 12.80 -2.30 10.28
N TYR A 102 11.53 -2.27 10.68
CA TYR A 102 10.88 -3.29 11.48
C TYR A 102 9.44 -3.49 11.00
N ASP A 103 8.80 -4.56 11.45
CA ASP A 103 7.43 -4.86 11.05
C ASP A 103 6.53 -5.14 12.26
N TRP A 104 5.23 -5.30 12.00
CA TRP A 104 4.24 -5.54 13.06
C TRP A 104 4.13 -6.99 13.51
N LEU A 105 4.89 -7.92 12.91
CA LEU A 105 4.99 -9.29 13.40
C LEU A 105 6.05 -9.41 14.49
N THR A 106 7.12 -8.63 14.38
CA THR A 106 8.28 -8.74 15.24
C THR A 106 8.38 -7.63 16.28
N ASN A 107 7.66 -6.54 16.11
CA ASN A 107 7.68 -5.40 17.02
C ASN A 107 6.27 -5.04 17.48
N ASN A 108 5.92 -5.48 18.69
CA ASN A 108 4.59 -5.23 19.25
C ASN A 108 4.27 -3.76 19.47
N HIS A 109 5.28 -2.91 19.58
CA HIS A 109 5.09 -1.47 19.81
C HIS A 109 4.40 -0.79 18.62
N ILE A 110 4.55 -1.33 17.42
CA ILE A 110 3.85 -0.82 16.24
C ILE A 110 2.32 -0.83 16.46
N TRP A 111 1.80 -1.86 17.10
CA TRP A 111 0.35 -1.94 17.37
C TRP A 111 -0.14 -0.82 18.27
N VAL A 112 0.69 -0.40 19.24
CA VAL A 112 0.40 0.75 20.09
C VAL A 112 0.39 2.02 19.23
N GLU A 113 1.38 2.19 18.36
CA GLU A 113 1.47 3.35 17.48
C GLU A 113 0.35 3.38 16.42
N MET A 114 -0.08 2.22 15.93
CA MET A 114 -1.25 2.13 15.05
C MET A 114 -2.52 2.57 15.79
N ALA A 115 -2.68 2.11 17.03
CA ALA A 115 -3.86 2.41 17.83
C ALA A 115 -3.94 3.89 18.23
N ASP A 116 -2.81 4.54 18.51
CA ASP A 116 -2.79 5.95 18.91
C ASP A 116 -2.70 6.93 17.73
N GLY A 117 -2.56 6.41 16.51
CA GLY A 117 -2.50 7.23 15.30
C GLY A 117 -1.12 7.71 14.90
N SER A 118 -0.09 7.48 15.70
CA SER A 118 1.26 7.97 15.40
C SER A 118 1.92 7.25 14.24
N PHE A 119 1.66 5.96 14.07
CA PHE A 119 2.20 5.19 12.93
C PHE A 119 1.65 5.72 11.60
N ALA A 120 0.35 5.98 11.55
CA ALA A 120 -0.29 6.54 10.37
C ALA A 120 0.31 7.91 10.01
N LYS A 121 0.44 8.80 11.00
CA LYS A 121 0.98 10.14 10.79
C LYS A 121 2.43 10.14 10.34
N LYS A 122 3.23 9.26 10.92
CA LYS A 122 4.67 9.24 10.67
C LYS A 122 5.02 8.56 9.33
N TYR A 123 4.32 7.46 9.00
CA TYR A 123 4.73 6.61 7.90
C TYR A 123 3.68 6.48 6.79
N ILE A 124 2.42 6.24 7.11
CA ILE A 124 1.44 5.83 6.10
C ILE A 124 0.89 7.04 5.35
N ILE A 125 0.39 8.04 6.04
CA ILE A 125 -0.17 9.24 5.41
C ILE A 125 0.86 9.93 4.51
N PRO A 126 2.10 10.17 4.96
CA PRO A 126 3.09 10.78 4.08
C PRO A 126 3.40 9.96 2.83
N SER A 127 3.47 8.63 2.95
CA SER A 127 3.74 7.76 1.82
C SER A 127 2.58 7.76 0.81
N VAL A 128 1.34 7.68 1.29
CA VAL A 128 0.16 7.73 0.43
C VAL A 128 0.09 9.08 -0.30
N LYS A 129 0.25 10.18 0.42
CA LYS A 129 0.22 11.53 -0.18
C LYS A 129 1.31 11.71 -1.22
N LYS A 130 2.52 11.25 -0.94
CA LYS A 130 3.66 11.32 -1.86
C LYS A 130 3.34 10.60 -3.18
N ILE A 131 2.80 9.40 -3.10
CA ILE A 131 2.46 8.61 -4.29
C ILE A 131 1.30 9.27 -5.06
N LEU A 132 0.24 9.69 -4.37
CA LEU A 132 -0.89 10.37 -5.01
C LEU A 132 -0.46 11.64 -5.76
N GLU A 133 0.38 12.44 -5.14
CA GLU A 133 0.91 13.66 -5.74
C GLU A 133 1.77 13.36 -6.96
N PHE A 134 2.64 12.35 -6.88
CA PHE A 134 3.47 11.92 -7.99
C PHE A 134 2.60 11.47 -9.18
N VAL A 135 1.58 10.66 -8.93
CA VAL A 135 0.67 10.17 -9.96
C VAL A 135 -0.06 11.33 -10.66
N GLU A 136 -0.53 12.31 -9.89
CA GLU A 136 -1.22 13.47 -10.46
C GLU A 136 -0.31 14.32 -11.36
N CYS A 137 0.99 14.31 -11.10
CA CYS A 137 1.96 15.09 -11.88
C CYS A 137 2.55 14.30 -13.06
N ASP A 138 2.20 13.03 -13.23
CA ASP A 138 2.71 12.18 -14.31
C ASP A 138 1.54 11.63 -15.12
N GLU A 139 1.24 12.28 -16.24
CA GLU A 139 0.11 11.95 -17.11
C GLU A 139 0.16 10.51 -17.64
N MET A 140 1.35 10.02 -17.97
CA MET A 140 1.51 8.66 -18.49
C MET A 140 1.22 7.62 -17.41
N LEU A 141 1.76 7.83 -16.23
CA LEU A 141 1.52 6.94 -15.09
C LEU A 141 0.04 6.97 -14.70
N LYS A 142 -0.53 8.16 -14.60
CA LYS A 142 -1.95 8.32 -14.27
C LYS A 142 -2.83 7.54 -15.25
N SER A 143 -2.57 7.65 -16.55
CA SER A 143 -3.31 6.92 -17.58
C SER A 143 -3.14 5.40 -17.44
N LYS A 144 -1.95 4.93 -17.06
CA LYS A 144 -1.69 3.51 -16.84
C LYS A 144 -2.46 2.95 -15.64
N LEU A 145 -2.56 3.73 -14.57
CA LEU A 145 -3.28 3.30 -13.37
C LEU A 145 -4.80 3.41 -13.53
N GLU A 146 -5.26 4.36 -14.34
CA GLU A 146 -6.67 4.53 -14.66
C GLU A 146 -7.02 3.71 -15.89
N GLU A 147 -7.86 2.71 -15.73
CA GLU A 147 -8.33 1.96 -16.87
C GLU A 147 -9.35 2.75 -17.64
N ARG A 148 -8.97 3.16 -18.84
CA ARG A 148 -9.94 3.64 -19.81
C ARG A 148 -10.08 2.58 -20.87
N ASN A 149 -11.26 2.03 -20.97
CA ASN A 149 -11.57 1.12 -22.06
C ASN A 149 -11.75 1.97 -23.33
N GLU A 150 -10.66 2.15 -24.06
CA GLU A 150 -10.64 2.95 -25.29
C GLU A 150 -11.39 2.32 -26.47
N ASN A 151 -11.87 1.11 -26.28
CA ASN A 151 -12.60 0.36 -27.31
C ASN A 151 -14.12 0.50 -27.21
N VAL A 152 -14.56 1.50 -26.53
CA VAL A 152 -16.01 1.77 -26.43
C VAL A 152 -16.44 2.71 -27.53
#